data_0300c68abbbe51cc75d66d3a90694bc6
#
_entry.id   0300c68abbbe51cc75d66d3a90694bc6
#
_cell.length_a   1.000
_cell.length_b   1.000
_cell.length_c   1.000
_cell.angle_alpha   90.00
_cell.angle_beta   90.00
_cell.angle_gamma   90.00
#
_symmetry.space_group_name_H-M   'P 1'
#
loop_
_entity.id
_entity.type
_entity.pdbx_description
1 polymer ?
#
loop_
_entity_poly.entity_id
_entity_poly.type
_entity_poly.pdbx_seq_one_letter_code
_entity_poly.pdbx_strand_id
1 'polypeptide(L)'
;FYQGTGEQSGTGIGLSYSKILVELHGGSIGAQDNEETGASFFFELPLRQEPEEIICEPKAYLNELMMDDNSGQPSAKEVFDTTPYTILVVDDNPDMTDFLKRTFEGYFKRIIIAGDGVEALQLVRSHVPDIIVSDVMMPRMNGYKLCKTIKEDINISHIPVILLTARDDRQSQISGYKNGADGYLSKPFEVEMLMELIRNRLKNREYTKKRYLNAGLI
;
A
#
# COMPACT_ATOMS: atom_id res chain seq x y z
N PHE A 1 -13.85 -3.14 -28.22
CA PHE A 1 -14.08 -1.92 -27.40
C PHE A 1 -15.30 -1.21 -27.95
N TYR A 2 -16.43 -1.24 -27.23
CA TYR A 2 -17.63 -0.51 -27.60
C TYR A 2 -17.66 0.79 -26.77
N GLN A 3 -17.56 1.94 -27.45
CA GLN A 3 -17.81 3.25 -26.86
C GLN A 3 -19.20 3.73 -27.30
N GLY A 4 -20.11 3.91 -26.37
CA GLY A 4 -21.38 4.56 -26.65
C GLY A 4 -21.18 6.05 -26.97
N THR A 5 -21.97 6.60 -27.88
CA THR A 5 -21.97 8.01 -28.32
C THR A 5 -22.65 8.91 -27.29
N GLY A 6 -22.04 9.09 -26.11
CA GLY A 6 -22.50 10.02 -25.09
C GLY A 6 -21.30 10.79 -24.52
N GLU A 7 -21.46 12.09 -24.29
CA GLU A 7 -20.41 13.06 -23.88
C GLU A 7 -19.74 12.82 -22.51
N GLN A 8 -19.61 11.59 -22.03
CA GLN A 8 -18.77 11.24 -20.89
C GLN A 8 -17.74 10.21 -21.33
N SER A 9 -16.51 10.68 -21.44
CA SER A 9 -15.31 9.89 -21.77
C SER A 9 -15.01 8.89 -20.67
N GLY A 10 -15.62 7.69 -20.75
CA GLY A 10 -15.18 6.51 -20.00
C GLY A 10 -14.02 5.84 -20.72
N THR A 11 -12.99 5.45 -20.01
CA THR A 11 -11.77 4.82 -20.57
C THR A 11 -12.00 3.43 -21.19
N GLY A 12 -13.23 2.91 -21.17
CA GLY A 12 -13.58 1.59 -21.74
C GLY A 12 -12.95 0.36 -21.04
N ILE A 13 -12.20 0.58 -19.96
CA ILE A 13 -11.42 -0.45 -19.26
C ILE A 13 -12.29 -1.21 -18.25
N GLY A 14 -13.36 -0.60 -17.71
CA GLY A 14 -14.15 -1.17 -16.61
C GLY A 14 -14.73 -2.55 -16.93
N LEU A 15 -15.41 -2.72 -18.06
CA LEU A 15 -16.01 -4.01 -18.46
C LEU A 15 -14.95 -5.08 -18.78
N SER A 16 -13.83 -4.69 -19.38
CA SER A 16 -12.72 -5.61 -19.64
C SER A 16 -12.10 -6.11 -18.35
N TYR A 17 -11.98 -5.24 -17.34
CA TYR A 17 -11.47 -5.60 -16.02
C TYR A 17 -12.46 -6.49 -15.26
N SER A 18 -13.75 -6.16 -15.29
CA SER A 18 -14.80 -7.00 -14.70
C SER A 18 -14.81 -8.41 -15.30
N LYS A 19 -14.61 -8.53 -16.62
CA LYS A 19 -14.51 -9.81 -17.31
C LYS A 19 -13.35 -10.65 -16.77
N ILE A 20 -12.16 -10.07 -16.68
CA ILE A 20 -10.97 -10.74 -16.15
C ILE A 20 -11.22 -11.22 -14.72
N LEU A 21 -11.82 -10.38 -13.86
CA LEU A 21 -12.12 -10.76 -12.47
C LEU A 21 -13.09 -11.93 -12.38
N VAL A 22 -14.19 -11.90 -13.14
CA VAL A 22 -15.19 -12.97 -13.15
C VAL A 22 -14.59 -14.28 -13.67
N GLU A 23 -13.79 -14.23 -14.75
CA GLU A 23 -13.12 -15.40 -15.31
C GLU A 23 -12.06 -15.97 -14.33
N LEU A 24 -11.31 -15.13 -13.61
CA LEU A 24 -10.38 -15.58 -12.56
C LEU A 24 -11.08 -16.28 -11.39
N HIS A 25 -12.35 -15.97 -11.14
CA HIS A 25 -13.17 -16.66 -10.17
C HIS A 25 -13.92 -17.87 -10.73
N GLY A 26 -13.56 -18.34 -11.95
CA GLY A 26 -14.19 -19.47 -12.59
C GLY A 26 -15.61 -19.22 -13.06
N GLY A 27 -15.99 -17.94 -13.18
CA GLY A 27 -17.33 -17.52 -13.60
C GLY A 27 -17.39 -17.08 -15.07
N SER A 28 -18.57 -16.60 -15.46
CA SER A 28 -18.82 -16.02 -16.79
C SER A 28 -19.51 -14.67 -16.68
N ILE A 29 -19.25 -13.77 -17.63
CA ILE A 29 -19.90 -12.46 -17.75
C ILE A 29 -20.41 -12.27 -19.15
N GLY A 30 -21.61 -11.69 -19.27
CA GLY A 30 -22.24 -11.40 -20.54
C GLY A 30 -23.00 -10.08 -20.53
N ALA A 31 -23.41 -9.67 -21.74
CA ALA A 31 -24.29 -8.55 -21.95
C ALA A 31 -25.34 -8.93 -22.98
N GLN A 32 -26.58 -8.43 -22.81
CA GLN A 32 -27.65 -8.57 -23.78
C GLN A 32 -28.41 -7.26 -23.94
N ASP A 33 -28.90 -7.00 -25.12
CA ASP A 33 -29.75 -5.83 -25.37
C ASP A 33 -31.15 -6.03 -24.77
N ASN A 34 -31.70 -4.99 -24.19
CA ASN A 34 -33.08 -4.98 -23.69
C ASN A 34 -34.06 -4.73 -24.87
N GLU A 35 -35.25 -5.31 -24.78
CA GLU A 35 -36.25 -5.25 -25.87
C GLU A 35 -36.70 -3.80 -26.19
N GLU A 36 -36.66 -2.87 -25.24
CA GLU A 36 -37.09 -1.49 -25.47
C GLU A 36 -35.93 -0.50 -25.60
N THR A 37 -35.05 -0.42 -24.60
CA THR A 37 -33.85 0.42 -24.61
C THR A 37 -32.81 -0.03 -23.58
N GLY A 38 -31.49 0.14 -23.88
CA GLY A 38 -30.39 -0.16 -22.95
C GLY A 38 -29.87 -1.58 -23.06
N ALA A 39 -28.87 -1.90 -22.23
CA ALA A 39 -28.23 -3.20 -22.16
C ALA A 39 -28.22 -3.71 -20.72
N SER A 40 -28.43 -5.01 -20.54
CA SER A 40 -28.29 -5.71 -19.26
C SER A 40 -26.96 -6.43 -19.23
N PHE A 41 -26.20 -6.24 -18.15
CA PHE A 41 -24.97 -6.97 -17.86
C PHE A 41 -25.26 -8.01 -16.78
N PHE A 42 -24.80 -9.22 -16.96
CA PHE A 42 -24.94 -10.30 -16.00
C PHE A 42 -23.62 -11.02 -15.82
N PHE A 43 -23.43 -11.59 -14.63
CA PHE A 43 -22.31 -12.48 -14.37
C PHE A 43 -22.76 -13.65 -13.50
N GLU A 44 -22.10 -14.77 -13.69
CA GLU A 44 -22.29 -16.00 -12.93
C GLU A 44 -20.99 -16.38 -12.25
N LEU A 45 -21.07 -16.73 -10.97
CA LEU A 45 -19.92 -17.23 -10.19
C LEU A 45 -20.29 -18.58 -9.58
N PRO A 46 -19.36 -19.55 -9.50
CA PRO A 46 -19.60 -20.81 -8.83
C PRO A 46 -19.87 -20.59 -7.33
N LEU A 47 -20.91 -21.22 -6.79
CA LEU A 47 -21.32 -21.10 -5.37
C LEU A 47 -20.36 -21.79 -4.39
N ARG A 48 -19.46 -22.64 -4.89
CA ARG A 48 -18.39 -23.28 -4.12
C ARG A 48 -17.11 -23.23 -4.93
N GLN A 49 -16.15 -22.49 -4.43
CA GLN A 49 -14.73 -22.71 -4.74
C GLN A 49 -14.18 -23.53 -3.57
N GLU A 50 -13.72 -24.76 -3.83
CA GLU A 50 -12.74 -25.34 -2.92
C GLU A 50 -11.51 -24.43 -3.01
N PRO A 51 -10.89 -24.07 -1.88
CA PRO A 51 -9.68 -23.25 -1.94
C PRO A 51 -8.61 -24.08 -2.65
N GLU A 52 -8.44 -23.90 -3.96
CA GLU A 52 -7.17 -24.25 -4.57
C GLU A 52 -6.14 -23.38 -3.85
N GLU A 53 -5.18 -24.04 -3.20
CA GLU A 53 -3.97 -23.34 -2.75
C GLU A 53 -3.38 -22.64 -3.97
N ILE A 54 -3.72 -21.36 -4.14
CA ILE A 54 -2.99 -20.49 -5.04
C ILE A 54 -1.64 -20.33 -4.39
N ILE A 55 -0.71 -21.21 -4.75
CA ILE A 55 0.70 -20.99 -4.51
C ILE A 55 1.09 -19.82 -5.41
N CYS A 56 0.72 -18.63 -4.99
CA CYS A 56 1.38 -17.42 -5.46
C CYS A 56 2.81 -17.54 -4.96
N GLU A 57 3.70 -17.98 -5.83
CA GLU A 57 5.13 -17.89 -5.55
C GLU A 57 5.52 -16.40 -5.51
N PRO A 58 5.77 -15.82 -4.32
CA PRO A 58 6.22 -14.43 -4.20
C PRO A 58 7.71 -14.28 -4.51
N LYS A 59 8.30 -15.25 -5.22
CA LYS A 59 9.75 -15.39 -5.34
C LYS A 59 10.45 -14.35 -6.21
N ALA A 60 9.74 -13.62 -7.07
CA ALA A 60 10.42 -12.70 -8.00
C ALA A 60 10.72 -11.32 -7.41
N TYR A 61 9.91 -10.82 -6.45
CA TYR A 61 10.10 -9.48 -5.88
C TYR A 61 10.82 -9.45 -4.53
N LEU A 62 10.83 -10.57 -3.80
CA LEU A 62 11.55 -10.68 -2.53
C LEU A 62 13.06 -10.84 -2.72
N ASN A 63 13.52 -11.36 -3.86
CA ASN A 63 14.96 -11.56 -4.11
C ASN A 63 15.73 -10.27 -4.41
N GLU A 64 15.08 -9.21 -4.91
CA GLU A 64 15.75 -7.91 -5.13
C GLU A 64 15.87 -7.07 -3.85
N LEU A 65 15.03 -7.34 -2.83
CA LEU A 65 15.06 -6.64 -1.54
C LEU A 65 15.90 -7.36 -0.46
N MET A 66 16.35 -8.60 -0.75
CA MET A 66 17.09 -9.44 0.20
C MET A 66 18.56 -9.67 -0.18
N MET A 67 19.12 -8.92 -1.12
CA MET A 67 20.57 -8.97 -1.32
C MET A 67 21.24 -8.02 -0.34
N ASP A 68 21.34 -8.47 0.92
CA ASP A 68 22.52 -8.25 1.75
C ASP A 68 22.60 -9.28 2.88
N ASP A 69 23.71 -10.03 2.76
CA ASP A 69 24.46 -10.80 3.77
C ASP A 69 23.89 -12.11 4.35
N ASN A 70 24.42 -13.14 3.78
CA ASN A 70 25.13 -14.34 4.29
C ASN A 70 24.97 -14.71 5.79
N SER A 71 24.50 -15.91 5.93
CA SER A 71 24.78 -16.93 6.95
C SER A 71 23.60 -17.48 7.75
N GLY A 72 23.27 -18.73 7.46
CA GLY A 72 23.09 -19.75 8.49
C GLY A 72 21.71 -19.90 9.14
N GLN A 73 20.99 -20.95 8.73
CA GLN A 73 19.94 -21.72 9.44
C GLN A 73 18.58 -21.03 9.72
N PRO A 74 17.45 -21.71 9.48
CA PRO A 74 16.12 -21.21 9.82
C PRO A 74 15.87 -21.36 11.33
N SER A 75 16.29 -20.37 12.09
CA SER A 75 15.76 -20.15 13.43
C SER A 75 14.35 -19.55 13.31
N ALA A 76 13.43 -19.95 14.18
CA ALA A 76 12.12 -19.33 14.30
C ALA A 76 12.28 -17.80 14.22
N LYS A 77 11.75 -17.16 13.16
CA LYS A 77 11.88 -15.71 12.96
C LYS A 77 11.17 -15.05 14.14
N GLU A 78 11.93 -14.49 15.07
CA GLU A 78 11.36 -13.58 16.06
C GLU A 78 10.64 -12.46 15.31
N VAL A 79 9.31 -12.43 15.43
CA VAL A 79 8.48 -11.41 14.83
C VAL A 79 8.81 -10.09 15.54
N PHE A 80 9.28 -9.10 14.78
CA PHE A 80 9.60 -7.79 15.34
C PHE A 80 8.35 -7.16 15.97
N ASP A 81 8.46 -6.81 17.26
CA ASP A 81 7.37 -6.22 18.02
C ASP A 81 7.11 -4.77 17.59
N THR A 82 5.94 -4.50 17.08
CA THR A 82 5.51 -3.17 16.66
C THR A 82 4.66 -2.45 17.70
N THR A 83 4.32 -3.08 18.82
CA THR A 83 3.44 -2.52 19.86
C THR A 83 3.96 -1.22 20.51
N PRO A 84 5.28 -0.93 20.62
CA PRO A 84 5.76 0.33 21.18
C PRO A 84 5.64 1.53 20.23
N TYR A 85 5.38 1.30 18.93
CA TYR A 85 5.48 2.32 17.90
C TYR A 85 4.14 3.01 17.58
N THR A 86 4.24 4.24 17.08
CA THR A 86 3.11 5.04 16.59
C THR A 86 3.15 5.06 15.07
N ILE A 87 2.03 4.71 14.44
CA ILE A 87 1.85 4.75 12.98
C ILE A 87 0.92 5.90 12.58
N LEU A 88 1.27 6.60 11.50
CA LEU A 88 0.38 7.54 10.80
C LEU A 88 -0.09 6.91 9.50
N VAL A 89 -1.39 6.81 9.31
CA VAL A 89 -2.05 6.35 8.09
C VAL A 89 -2.67 7.56 7.40
N VAL A 90 -2.40 7.71 6.10
CA VAL A 90 -2.85 8.84 5.29
C VAL A 90 -3.55 8.32 4.04
N ASP A 91 -4.84 8.51 3.96
CA ASP A 91 -5.66 8.12 2.80
C ASP A 91 -6.92 9.00 2.80
N ASP A 92 -7.36 9.50 1.65
CA ASP A 92 -8.57 10.32 1.52
C ASP A 92 -9.85 9.48 1.50
N ASN A 93 -9.72 8.16 1.36
CA ASN A 93 -10.83 7.23 1.44
C ASN A 93 -11.07 6.80 2.90
N PRO A 94 -12.22 7.18 3.51
CA PRO A 94 -12.54 6.82 4.89
C PRO A 94 -12.67 5.30 5.11
N ASP A 95 -13.14 4.55 4.11
CA ASP A 95 -13.25 3.09 4.23
C ASP A 95 -11.86 2.43 4.32
N MET A 96 -10.88 2.96 3.59
CA MET A 96 -9.50 2.48 3.64
C MET A 96 -8.83 2.83 4.97
N THR A 97 -9.02 4.04 5.47
CA THR A 97 -8.46 4.44 6.77
C THR A 97 -9.10 3.64 7.92
N ASP A 98 -10.40 3.38 7.88
CA ASP A 98 -11.09 2.54 8.86
C ASP A 98 -10.64 1.08 8.79
N PHE A 99 -10.46 0.54 7.59
CA PHE A 99 -9.91 -0.80 7.38
C PHE A 99 -8.51 -0.93 7.98
N LEU A 100 -7.59 -0.02 7.62
CA LEU A 100 -6.22 -0.05 8.12
C LEU A 100 -6.16 0.20 9.63
N LYS A 101 -7.00 1.08 10.17
CA LYS A 101 -7.11 1.32 11.61
C LYS A 101 -7.47 0.05 12.35
N ARG A 102 -8.54 -0.65 11.95
CA ARG A 102 -8.96 -1.93 12.56
C ARG A 102 -7.88 -3.00 12.42
N THR A 103 -7.24 -3.06 11.26
CA THR A 103 -6.15 -4.01 10.99
C THR A 103 -4.95 -3.80 11.91
N PHE A 104 -4.61 -2.54 12.21
CA PHE A 104 -3.46 -2.19 13.04
C PHE A 104 -3.77 -2.13 14.54
N GLU A 105 -5.04 -2.21 14.94
CA GLU A 105 -5.42 -2.31 16.36
C GLU A 105 -4.74 -3.51 17.03
N GLY A 106 -4.09 -3.27 18.17
CA GLY A 106 -3.30 -4.29 18.89
C GLY A 106 -1.87 -4.48 18.39
N TYR A 107 -1.52 -3.97 17.20
CA TYR A 107 -0.15 -4.03 16.67
C TYR A 107 0.67 -2.76 16.93
N PHE A 108 0.02 -1.62 17.21
CA PHE A 108 0.68 -0.35 17.43
C PHE A 108 0.21 0.32 18.71
N LYS A 109 1.11 1.06 19.37
CA LYS A 109 0.78 1.88 20.56
C LYS A 109 -0.28 2.92 20.24
N ARG A 110 -0.17 3.54 19.07
CA ARG A 110 -1.08 4.59 18.60
C ARG A 110 -1.19 4.58 17.10
N ILE A 111 -2.42 4.73 16.61
CA ILE A 111 -2.72 4.89 15.20
C ILE A 111 -3.26 6.32 15.03
N ILE A 112 -2.62 7.09 14.17
CA ILE A 112 -3.01 8.46 13.81
C ILE A 112 -3.54 8.39 12.37
N ILE A 113 -4.62 9.09 12.08
CA ILE A 113 -5.24 9.12 10.75
C ILE A 113 -5.20 10.55 10.22
N ALA A 114 -4.92 10.69 8.92
CA ALA A 114 -5.04 11.94 8.18
C ALA A 114 -5.74 11.69 6.84
N GLY A 115 -6.57 12.62 6.41
CA GLY A 115 -7.32 12.53 5.16
C GLY A 115 -6.56 13.05 3.94
N ASP A 116 -5.39 13.66 4.09
CA ASP A 116 -4.52 14.12 3.00
C ASP A 116 -3.12 14.52 3.49
N GLY A 117 -2.25 14.83 2.53
CA GLY A 117 -0.85 15.15 2.85
C GLY A 117 -0.64 16.46 3.61
N VAL A 118 -1.56 17.43 3.57
CA VAL A 118 -1.45 18.69 4.31
C VAL A 118 -1.71 18.45 5.79
N GLU A 119 -2.80 17.75 6.11
CA GLU A 119 -3.13 17.32 7.46
C GLU A 119 -2.05 16.40 8.01
N ALA A 120 -1.61 15.41 7.21
CA ALA A 120 -0.54 14.50 7.57
C ALA A 120 0.73 15.24 7.99
N LEU A 121 1.18 16.25 7.24
CA LEU A 121 2.38 17.02 7.56
C LEU A 121 2.27 17.77 8.89
N GLN A 122 1.10 18.29 9.24
CA GLN A 122 0.83 18.92 10.53
C GLN A 122 0.91 17.90 11.68
N LEU A 123 0.31 16.70 11.46
CA LEU A 123 0.33 15.63 12.45
C LEU A 123 1.74 15.04 12.62
N VAL A 124 2.52 14.92 11.55
CA VAL A 124 3.93 14.48 11.62
C VAL A 124 4.75 15.42 12.50
N ARG A 125 4.62 16.73 12.31
CA ARG A 125 5.36 17.72 13.10
C ARG A 125 4.94 17.78 14.57
N SER A 126 3.66 17.55 14.87
CA SER A 126 3.13 17.63 16.24
C SER A 126 3.28 16.33 17.04
N HIS A 127 3.24 15.18 16.37
CA HIS A 127 3.20 13.87 17.04
C HIS A 127 4.43 13.00 16.78
N VAL A 128 5.23 13.34 15.77
CA VAL A 128 6.46 12.62 15.37
C VAL A 128 6.23 11.09 15.33
N PRO A 129 5.41 10.56 14.42
CA PRO A 129 5.14 9.13 14.34
C PRO A 129 6.42 8.34 14.00
N ASP A 130 6.43 7.06 14.32
CA ASP A 130 7.58 6.20 14.04
C ASP A 130 7.63 5.72 12.59
N ILE A 131 6.47 5.65 11.94
CA ILE A 131 6.32 5.25 10.53
C ILE A 131 5.08 5.89 9.93
N ILE A 132 5.11 6.13 8.62
CA ILE A 132 4.00 6.68 7.84
C ILE A 132 3.65 5.71 6.72
N VAL A 133 2.37 5.41 6.58
CA VAL A 133 1.78 4.70 5.44
C VAL A 133 0.83 5.67 4.76
N SER A 134 1.09 6.02 3.50
CA SER A 134 0.33 7.04 2.78
C SER A 134 -0.13 6.55 1.42
N ASP A 135 -1.38 6.80 1.10
CA ASP A 135 -1.81 6.75 -0.30
C ASP A 135 -1.04 7.78 -1.13
N VAL A 136 -0.87 7.48 -2.41
CA VAL A 136 -0.25 8.38 -3.38
C VAL A 136 -1.26 9.40 -3.89
N MET A 137 -2.46 8.94 -4.22
CA MET A 137 -3.46 9.75 -4.94
C MET A 137 -4.45 10.39 -3.97
N MET A 138 -4.09 11.56 -3.44
CA MET A 138 -4.91 12.32 -2.49
C MET A 138 -5.08 13.77 -2.93
N PRO A 139 -6.20 14.42 -2.53
CA PRO A 139 -6.42 15.85 -2.78
C PRO A 139 -5.43 16.73 -2.01
N ARG A 140 -5.35 18.00 -2.37
CA ARG A 140 -4.50 19.04 -1.76
C ARG A 140 -3.01 18.76 -1.84
N MET A 141 -2.53 17.69 -1.23
CA MET A 141 -1.14 17.25 -1.27
C MET A 141 -1.09 15.73 -1.43
N ASN A 142 -0.56 15.26 -2.54
CA ASN A 142 -0.40 13.84 -2.82
C ASN A 142 0.75 13.21 -2.01
N GLY A 143 0.78 11.87 -1.92
CA GLY A 143 1.76 11.13 -1.14
C GLY A 143 3.21 11.33 -1.56
N TYR A 144 3.47 11.55 -2.85
CA TYR A 144 4.83 11.85 -3.34
C TYR A 144 5.35 13.19 -2.81
N LYS A 145 4.49 14.23 -2.86
CA LYS A 145 4.84 15.55 -2.35
C LYS A 145 5.00 15.53 -0.83
N LEU A 146 4.13 14.82 -0.13
CA LEU A 146 4.24 14.60 1.31
C LEU A 146 5.58 13.94 1.65
N CYS A 147 5.91 12.81 1.00
CA CYS A 147 7.15 12.09 1.22
C CYS A 147 8.36 12.99 0.98
N LYS A 148 8.42 13.67 -0.15
CA LYS A 148 9.50 14.61 -0.48
C LYS A 148 9.67 15.68 0.61
N THR A 149 8.56 16.31 1.04
CA THR A 149 8.59 17.35 2.08
C THR A 149 9.12 16.81 3.40
N ILE A 150 8.74 15.58 3.79
CA ILE A 150 9.25 14.92 4.99
C ILE A 150 10.75 14.66 4.87
N LYS A 151 11.21 14.13 3.73
CA LYS A 151 12.61 13.77 3.51
C LYS A 151 13.56 14.98 3.39
N GLU A 152 13.04 16.13 3.00
CA GLU A 152 13.78 17.40 2.94
C GLU A 152 13.86 18.13 4.30
N ASP A 153 13.02 17.79 5.27
CA ASP A 153 13.01 18.40 6.62
C ASP A 153 13.89 17.57 7.58
N ILE A 154 15.04 18.11 7.97
CA ILE A 154 16.04 17.42 8.81
C ILE A 154 15.47 16.89 10.12
N ASN A 155 14.44 17.52 10.68
CA ASN A 155 13.85 17.11 11.97
C ASN A 155 12.98 15.85 11.86
N ILE A 156 12.41 15.58 10.67
CA ILE A 156 11.47 14.49 10.43
C ILE A 156 11.89 13.55 9.30
N SER A 157 13.00 13.84 8.60
CA SER A 157 13.50 13.04 7.46
C SER A 157 13.82 11.59 7.83
N HIS A 158 14.11 11.33 9.10
CA HIS A 158 14.40 9.98 9.64
C HIS A 158 13.17 9.09 9.75
N ILE A 159 11.95 9.63 9.61
CA ILE A 159 10.71 8.87 9.68
C ILE A 159 10.52 8.10 8.36
N PRO A 160 10.41 6.76 8.40
CA PRO A 160 10.17 5.99 7.19
C PRO A 160 8.77 6.24 6.64
N VAL A 161 8.69 6.36 5.29
CA VAL A 161 7.45 6.57 4.54
C VAL A 161 7.25 5.43 3.58
N ILE A 162 6.13 4.73 3.71
CA ILE A 162 5.65 3.71 2.78
C ILE A 162 4.52 4.31 1.95
N LEU A 163 4.62 4.22 0.63
CA LEU A 163 3.61 4.70 -0.29
C LEU A 163 2.77 3.55 -0.84
N LEU A 164 1.44 3.70 -0.75
CA LEU A 164 0.47 2.80 -1.37
C LEU A 164 0.10 3.36 -2.74
N THR A 165 0.31 2.58 -3.81
CA THR A 165 0.16 3.06 -5.20
C THR A 165 -0.87 2.25 -5.96
N ALA A 166 -1.51 2.83 -6.98
CA ALA A 166 -2.28 2.06 -7.94
C ALA A 166 -1.36 1.22 -8.84
N ARG A 167 -1.82 0.03 -9.26
CA ARG A 167 -1.03 -0.96 -10.02
C ARG A 167 -0.48 -0.43 -11.35
N ASP A 168 -1.15 0.54 -11.96
CA ASP A 168 -0.80 1.06 -13.29
C ASP A 168 0.24 2.19 -13.28
N ASP A 169 0.70 2.59 -12.11
CA ASP A 169 1.62 3.72 -11.94
C ASP A 169 3.11 3.31 -11.99
N ARG A 170 3.47 2.37 -12.90
CA ARG A 170 4.86 1.93 -13.07
C ARG A 170 5.83 3.06 -13.45
N GLN A 171 5.37 4.07 -14.19
CA GLN A 171 6.21 5.24 -14.50
C GLN A 171 6.42 6.14 -13.29
N SER A 172 5.43 6.22 -12.41
CA SER A 172 5.52 6.95 -11.15
C SER A 172 6.32 6.19 -10.08
N GLN A 173 6.40 4.85 -10.14
CA GLN A 173 7.32 4.08 -9.28
C GLN A 173 8.78 4.45 -9.54
N ILE A 174 9.19 4.59 -10.80
CA ILE A 174 10.56 5.04 -11.15
C ILE A 174 10.78 6.49 -10.70
N SER A 175 9.77 7.34 -10.79
CA SER A 175 9.79 8.71 -10.25
C SER A 175 9.72 8.71 -8.72
N GLY A 176 9.09 7.75 -8.11
CA GLY A 176 8.91 7.58 -6.67
C GLY A 176 10.22 7.27 -5.94
N TYR A 177 11.07 6.41 -6.49
CA TYR A 177 12.44 6.20 -5.96
C TYR A 177 13.24 7.51 -5.93
N LYS A 178 12.98 8.47 -6.83
CA LYS A 178 13.56 9.80 -6.81
C LYS A 178 13.01 10.69 -5.69
N ASN A 179 11.87 10.36 -5.10
CA ASN A 179 11.26 11.14 -4.01
C ASN A 179 11.65 10.64 -2.61
N GLY A 180 12.53 9.64 -2.51
CA GLY A 180 13.12 9.19 -1.24
C GLY A 180 12.19 8.36 -0.35
N ALA A 181 11.10 7.76 -0.88
CA ALA A 181 10.26 6.87 -0.09
C ALA A 181 11.01 5.59 0.30
N ASP A 182 10.76 5.12 1.52
CA ASP A 182 11.42 3.94 2.08
C ASP A 182 10.77 2.64 1.64
N GLY A 183 9.54 2.69 1.13
CA GLY A 183 8.82 1.52 0.63
C GLY A 183 7.67 1.89 -0.29
N TYR A 184 7.33 0.94 -1.16
CA TYR A 184 6.19 1.02 -2.09
C TYR A 184 5.40 -0.27 -2.03
N LEU A 185 4.07 -0.16 -2.06
CA LEU A 185 3.18 -1.30 -2.14
C LEU A 185 2.02 -0.97 -3.08
N SER A 186 1.79 -1.81 -4.09
CA SER A 186 0.70 -1.59 -5.06
C SER A 186 -0.64 -2.08 -4.52
N LYS A 187 -1.68 -1.29 -4.70
CA LYS A 187 -3.07 -1.68 -4.44
C LYS A 187 -3.60 -2.53 -5.62
N PRO A 188 -4.33 -3.65 -5.38
CA PRO A 188 -4.64 -4.25 -4.08
C PRO A 188 -3.44 -4.97 -3.47
N PHE A 189 -3.34 -4.98 -2.13
CA PHE A 189 -2.26 -5.62 -1.38
C PHE A 189 -2.79 -6.53 -0.27
N GLU A 190 -1.97 -7.48 0.12
CA GLU A 190 -2.20 -8.31 1.30
C GLU A 190 -1.71 -7.59 2.55
N VAL A 191 -2.49 -7.69 3.63
CA VAL A 191 -2.18 -7.05 4.92
C VAL A 191 -0.85 -7.54 5.48
N GLU A 192 -0.58 -8.83 5.35
CA GLU A 192 0.66 -9.47 5.78
C GLU A 192 1.88 -8.86 5.11
N MET A 193 1.78 -8.57 3.80
CA MET A 193 2.86 -7.94 3.03
C MET A 193 3.13 -6.52 3.51
N LEU A 194 2.06 -5.74 3.79
CA LEU A 194 2.18 -4.40 4.35
C LEU A 194 2.83 -4.45 5.74
N MET A 195 2.41 -5.38 6.61
CA MET A 195 2.97 -5.54 7.95
C MET A 195 4.44 -5.94 7.93
N GLU A 196 4.85 -6.84 7.03
CA GLU A 196 6.27 -7.21 6.87
C GLU A 196 7.11 -6.01 6.40
N LEU A 197 6.60 -5.23 5.45
CA LEU A 197 7.28 -4.01 4.99
C LEU A 197 7.45 -3.00 6.14
N ILE A 198 6.41 -2.79 6.94
CA ILE A 198 6.43 -1.93 8.13
C ILE A 198 7.48 -2.42 9.15
N ARG A 199 7.45 -3.72 9.51
CA ARG A 199 8.39 -4.32 10.46
C ARG A 199 9.83 -4.14 10.01
N ASN A 200 10.11 -4.39 8.73
CA ASN A 200 11.45 -4.23 8.17
C ASN A 200 11.94 -2.78 8.24
N ARG A 201 11.09 -1.78 7.97
CA ARG A 201 11.46 -0.37 8.06
C ARG A 201 11.70 0.10 9.49
N LEU A 202 10.86 -0.31 10.43
CA LEU A 202 11.05 -0.03 11.87
C LEU A 202 12.31 -0.69 12.40
N LYS A 203 12.56 -1.95 12.07
CA LYS A 203 13.76 -2.70 12.46
C LYS A 203 15.04 -2.01 11.95
N ASN A 204 15.08 -1.61 10.69
CA ASN A 204 16.23 -0.91 10.11
C ASN A 204 16.48 0.44 10.81
N ARG A 205 15.41 1.20 11.13
CA ARG A 205 15.51 2.44 11.91
C ARG A 205 16.13 2.19 13.29
N GLU A 206 15.70 1.15 14.00
CA GLU A 206 16.26 0.78 15.30
C GLU A 206 17.74 0.39 15.22
N TYR A 207 18.12 -0.39 14.22
CA TYR A 207 19.54 -0.75 14.01
C TYR A 207 20.40 0.48 13.74
N THR A 208 19.92 1.38 12.90
CA THR A 208 20.63 2.63 12.59
C THR A 208 20.80 3.47 13.87
N LYS A 209 19.74 3.66 14.64
CA LYS A 209 19.77 4.39 15.92
C LYS A 209 20.77 3.79 16.91
N LYS A 210 20.75 2.45 17.09
CA LYS A 210 21.68 1.74 17.97
C LYS A 210 23.15 1.92 17.54
N ARG A 211 23.41 1.89 16.22
CA ARG A 211 24.78 2.11 15.70
C ARG A 211 25.31 3.49 16.01
N TYR A 212 24.49 4.54 15.85
CA TYR A 212 24.88 5.91 16.19
C TYR A 212 25.11 6.11 17.68
N LEU A 213 24.25 5.56 18.54
CA LEU A 213 24.43 5.59 19.99
C LEU A 213 25.74 4.90 20.43
N ASN A 214 26.03 3.72 19.87
CA ASN A 214 27.24 2.96 20.19
C ASN A 214 28.53 3.63 19.65
N ALA A 215 28.41 4.42 18.59
CA ALA A 215 29.52 5.19 18.02
C ALA A 215 29.79 6.51 18.76
N GLY A 216 29.00 6.86 19.78
CA GLY A 216 29.17 8.11 20.55
C GLY A 216 28.90 9.37 19.73
N LEU A 217 28.06 9.26 18.68
CA LEU A 217 27.76 10.36 17.73
C LEU A 217 26.45 11.08 18.04
N ILE A 218 25.76 10.69 19.15
CA ILE A 218 24.57 11.37 19.69
C ILE A 218 24.69 11.41 21.22
#